data_93873364046b34912674220f95cbfacb
#
_entry.id   93873364046b34912674220f95cbfacb
#
_cell.length_a   1.000
_cell.length_b   1.000
_cell.length_c   1.000
_cell.angle_alpha   90.00
_cell.angle_beta   90.00
_cell.angle_gamma   90.00
#
_symmetry.space_group_name_H-M   'P 1'
#
loop_
_entity.id
_entity.type
_entity.pdbx_description
1 polymer ?
#
loop_
_entity_poly.entity_id
_entity_poly.type
_entity_poly.pdbx_seq_one_letter_code
_entity_poly.pdbx_strand_id
1 'polypeptide(L)'
;TKFVRNPFTPEAYFDWDEYAEVVGVFTRMLDNVVEINGLPLEGQRREIEYKRRHGMGFLGLGSTITMLCMKYGDQDSLEFTERVAQDMAVAGLKAGVDLAREKGPAPIMEDDFEVTAAMIFKRPEMAADGIKVGDTIKGKVLLGKYSNYMHNVAKVAPELIDSIIEEGCRFSHHSSIAPTGTIS
;
A
#
# COMPACT_ATOMS: atom_id res chain seq x y z
N THR A 1 -9.75 -11.67 -12.10
CA THR A 1 -10.92 -12.36 -12.75
C THR A 1 -12.11 -12.56 -11.81
N LYS A 2 -11.87 -12.83 -10.52
CA LYS A 2 -12.95 -13.10 -9.52
C LYS A 2 -14.01 -12.00 -9.46
N PHE A 3 -13.62 -10.76 -9.60
CA PHE A 3 -14.47 -9.57 -9.44
C PHE A 3 -15.19 -9.12 -10.72
N VAL A 4 -15.02 -9.84 -11.84
CA VAL A 4 -15.76 -9.55 -13.07
C VAL A 4 -17.16 -10.15 -12.98
N ARG A 5 -18.16 -9.35 -13.32
CA ARG A 5 -19.57 -9.75 -13.46
C ARG A 5 -19.95 -9.70 -14.92
N ASN A 6 -20.81 -10.61 -15.34
CA ASN A 6 -21.29 -10.73 -16.74
C ASN A 6 -20.13 -10.74 -17.77
N PRO A 7 -19.08 -11.59 -17.58
CA PRO A 7 -17.90 -11.56 -18.43
C PRO A 7 -18.26 -11.80 -19.90
N PHE A 8 -17.52 -11.15 -20.82
CA PHE A 8 -17.66 -11.28 -22.27
C PHE A 8 -19.03 -10.78 -22.82
N THR A 9 -19.71 -9.91 -22.09
CA THR A 9 -20.96 -9.27 -22.54
C THR A 9 -20.84 -7.76 -22.54
N PRO A 10 -21.72 -7.03 -23.23
CA PRO A 10 -21.75 -5.56 -23.14
C PRO A 10 -22.03 -5.02 -21.73
N GLU A 11 -22.63 -5.84 -20.86
CA GLU A 11 -22.95 -5.52 -19.47
C GLU A 11 -21.85 -5.94 -18.51
N ALA A 12 -20.67 -6.32 -19.01
CA ALA A 12 -19.53 -6.71 -18.17
C ALA A 12 -19.06 -5.53 -17.31
N TYR A 13 -18.89 -5.77 -16.03
CA TYR A 13 -18.34 -4.78 -15.11
C TYR A 13 -17.46 -5.41 -14.04
N PHE A 14 -16.62 -4.58 -13.39
CA PHE A 14 -15.78 -5.00 -12.28
C PHE A 14 -16.41 -4.56 -10.96
N ASP A 15 -16.53 -5.50 -10.03
CA ASP A 15 -17.10 -5.29 -8.70
C ASP A 15 -16.04 -4.68 -7.78
N TRP A 16 -15.99 -3.36 -7.73
CA TRP A 16 -15.01 -2.59 -6.97
C TRP A 16 -15.21 -2.71 -5.46
N ASP A 17 -16.46 -2.84 -5.01
CA ASP A 17 -16.77 -2.96 -3.58
C ASP A 17 -16.29 -4.31 -3.04
N GLU A 18 -16.59 -5.42 -3.71
CA GLU A 18 -16.05 -6.73 -3.32
C GLU A 18 -14.52 -6.75 -3.43
N TYR A 19 -13.94 -6.08 -4.42
CA TYR A 19 -12.49 -5.98 -4.56
C TYR A 19 -11.86 -5.30 -3.34
N ALA A 20 -12.38 -4.16 -2.92
CA ALA A 20 -11.88 -3.42 -1.76
C ALA A 20 -12.05 -4.23 -0.46
N GLU A 21 -13.19 -4.90 -0.27
CA GLU A 21 -13.44 -5.79 0.88
C GLU A 21 -12.39 -6.91 0.94
N VAL A 22 -12.17 -7.60 -0.17
CA VAL A 22 -11.20 -8.70 -0.26
C VAL A 22 -9.78 -8.20 0.00
N VAL A 23 -9.39 -7.03 -0.49
CA VAL A 23 -8.10 -6.40 -0.18
C VAL A 23 -7.95 -6.20 1.33
N GLY A 24 -8.97 -5.69 2.01
CA GLY A 24 -8.98 -5.53 3.47
C GLY A 24 -8.77 -6.84 4.22
N VAL A 25 -9.50 -7.89 3.83
CA VAL A 25 -9.38 -9.24 4.42
C VAL A 25 -7.97 -9.80 4.22
N PHE A 26 -7.42 -9.72 3.01
CA PHE A 26 -6.07 -10.19 2.71
C PHE A 26 -5.00 -9.37 3.43
N THR A 27 -5.20 -8.08 3.61
CA THR A 27 -4.28 -7.24 4.41
C THR A 27 -4.20 -7.74 5.85
N ARG A 28 -5.34 -8.05 6.48
CA ARG A 28 -5.37 -8.65 7.82
C ARG A 28 -4.73 -10.04 7.84
N MET A 29 -4.97 -10.86 6.82
CA MET A 29 -4.33 -12.17 6.69
C MET A 29 -2.80 -12.05 6.64
N LEU A 30 -2.27 -11.12 5.85
CA LEU A 30 -0.83 -10.89 5.73
C LEU A 30 -0.23 -10.36 7.05
N ASP A 31 -0.95 -9.50 7.78
CA ASP A 31 -0.54 -9.06 9.12
C ASP A 31 -0.46 -10.24 10.09
N ASN A 32 -1.44 -11.15 10.06
CA ASN A 32 -1.43 -12.36 10.88
C ASN A 32 -0.25 -13.28 10.51
N VAL A 33 0.09 -13.40 9.23
CA VAL A 33 1.29 -14.16 8.79
C VAL A 33 2.57 -13.55 9.38
N VAL A 34 2.68 -12.23 9.42
CA VAL A 34 3.80 -11.53 10.08
C VAL A 34 3.86 -11.87 11.57
N GLU A 35 2.71 -11.94 12.26
CA GLU A 35 2.63 -12.29 13.68
C GLU A 35 3.15 -13.71 13.99
N ILE A 36 2.72 -14.70 13.20
CA ILE A 36 3.01 -16.11 13.45
C ILE A 36 4.28 -16.60 12.77
N ASN A 37 5.05 -15.73 12.15
CA ASN A 37 6.22 -16.08 11.38
C ASN A 37 7.36 -16.61 12.27
N GLY A 38 7.62 -17.90 12.17
CA GLY A 38 8.62 -18.63 12.94
C GLY A 38 10.05 -18.55 12.37
N LEU A 39 10.51 -17.39 11.93
CA LEU A 39 11.87 -17.24 11.39
C LEU A 39 12.94 -17.73 12.38
N PRO A 40 13.94 -18.52 11.92
CA PRO A 40 14.91 -19.15 12.79
C PRO A 40 15.93 -18.17 13.40
N LEU A 41 16.21 -17.06 12.71
CA LEU A 41 17.21 -16.07 13.14
C LEU A 41 16.56 -14.90 13.86
N GLU A 42 17.07 -14.58 15.05
CA GLU A 42 16.55 -13.48 15.87
C GLU A 42 16.61 -12.11 15.16
N GLY A 43 17.69 -11.83 14.42
CA GLY A 43 17.82 -10.60 13.66
C GLY A 43 16.73 -10.45 12.59
N GLN A 44 16.33 -11.55 11.94
CA GLN A 44 15.24 -11.55 10.97
C GLN A 44 13.88 -11.32 11.65
N ARG A 45 13.63 -11.95 12.80
CA ARG A 45 12.40 -11.74 13.58
C ARG A 45 12.26 -10.28 14.00
N ARG A 46 13.32 -9.69 14.58
CA ARG A 46 13.32 -8.27 14.96
C ARG A 46 13.03 -7.35 13.79
N GLU A 47 13.63 -7.60 12.63
CA GLU A 47 13.44 -6.78 11.44
C GLU A 47 12.01 -6.87 10.90
N ILE A 48 11.42 -8.07 10.90
CA ILE A 48 10.03 -8.26 10.50
C ILE A 48 9.06 -7.60 11.48
N GLU A 49 9.23 -7.81 12.77
CA GLU A 49 8.41 -7.20 13.81
C GLU A 49 8.49 -5.68 13.79
N TYR A 50 9.69 -5.14 13.56
CA TYR A 50 9.93 -3.71 13.52
C TYR A 50 9.28 -3.01 12.32
N LYS A 51 9.38 -3.58 11.12
CA LYS A 51 8.90 -2.96 9.90
C LYS A 51 7.57 -3.49 9.41
N ARG A 52 7.21 -4.70 9.80
CA ARG A 52 5.99 -5.41 9.42
C ARG A 52 5.70 -5.36 7.91
N ARG A 53 6.75 -5.56 7.11
CA ARG A 53 6.64 -5.55 5.65
C ARG A 53 5.91 -6.78 5.16
N HIS A 54 4.96 -6.58 4.28
CA HIS A 54 4.36 -7.64 3.48
C HIS A 54 4.16 -7.16 2.05
N GLY A 55 3.79 -8.06 1.14
CA GLY A 55 3.54 -7.73 -0.24
C GLY A 55 2.23 -8.33 -0.73
N MET A 56 1.30 -7.49 -1.17
CA MET A 56 0.09 -7.86 -1.87
C MET A 56 0.18 -7.40 -3.32
N GLY A 57 -0.27 -8.23 -4.23
CA GLY A 57 -0.39 -7.91 -5.65
C GLY A 57 -1.66 -8.53 -6.21
N PHE A 58 -1.90 -8.29 -7.48
CA PHE A 58 -3.04 -8.86 -8.20
C PHE A 58 -2.57 -9.78 -9.32
N LEU A 59 -3.36 -10.78 -9.61
CA LEU A 59 -3.13 -11.78 -10.66
C LEU A 59 -4.29 -11.75 -11.65
N GLY A 60 -3.99 -12.12 -12.92
CA GLY A 60 -5.02 -12.25 -13.94
C GLY A 60 -5.55 -10.93 -14.50
N LEU A 61 -4.75 -9.85 -14.47
CA LEU A 61 -5.13 -8.55 -15.01
C LEU A 61 -5.47 -8.62 -16.50
N GLY A 62 -4.61 -9.25 -17.32
CA GLY A 62 -4.87 -9.43 -18.76
C GLY A 62 -6.16 -10.18 -19.03
N SER A 63 -6.42 -11.27 -18.28
CA SER A 63 -7.69 -12.02 -18.39
C SER A 63 -8.89 -11.17 -17.97
N THR A 64 -8.74 -10.32 -16.95
CA THR A 64 -9.79 -9.40 -16.49
C THR A 64 -10.13 -8.38 -17.58
N ILE A 65 -9.12 -7.76 -18.19
CA ILE A 65 -9.28 -6.83 -19.32
C ILE A 65 -10.06 -7.49 -20.46
N THR A 66 -9.70 -8.74 -20.81
CA THR A 66 -10.40 -9.49 -21.84
C THR A 66 -11.84 -9.80 -21.47
N MET A 67 -12.12 -10.20 -20.22
CA MET A 67 -13.46 -10.47 -19.70
C MET A 67 -14.36 -9.22 -19.71
N LEU A 68 -13.77 -8.03 -19.55
CA LEU A 68 -14.46 -6.75 -19.62
C LEU A 68 -14.61 -6.22 -21.04
N CYS A 69 -14.28 -7.02 -22.07
CA CYS A 69 -14.30 -6.65 -23.48
C CYS A 69 -13.43 -5.44 -23.85
N MET A 70 -12.40 -5.15 -23.02
CA MET A 70 -11.42 -4.10 -23.30
C MET A 70 -10.29 -4.64 -24.15
N LYS A 71 -9.69 -3.81 -24.99
CA LYS A 71 -8.47 -4.16 -25.72
C LYS A 71 -7.25 -3.84 -24.88
N TYR A 72 -6.37 -4.83 -24.70
CA TYR A 72 -5.12 -4.67 -23.96
C TYR A 72 -4.22 -3.60 -24.60
N GLY A 73 -3.80 -2.62 -23.80
CA GLY A 73 -2.95 -1.51 -24.23
C GLY A 73 -3.71 -0.26 -24.74
N ASP A 74 -5.02 -0.31 -24.86
CA ASP A 74 -5.82 0.86 -25.16
C ASP A 74 -6.04 1.70 -23.88
N GLN A 75 -6.45 2.95 -24.06
CA GLN A 75 -6.63 3.93 -22.99
C GLN A 75 -7.52 3.41 -21.86
N ASP A 76 -8.67 2.83 -22.18
CA ASP A 76 -9.61 2.26 -21.20
C ASP A 76 -8.96 1.17 -20.33
N SER A 77 -8.10 0.32 -20.94
CA SER A 77 -7.39 -0.74 -20.20
C SER A 77 -6.27 -0.18 -19.31
N LEU A 78 -5.65 0.93 -19.69
CA LEU A 78 -4.67 1.63 -18.87
C LEU A 78 -5.33 2.29 -17.66
N GLU A 79 -6.44 3.00 -17.87
CA GLU A 79 -7.22 3.63 -16.79
C GLU A 79 -7.80 2.58 -15.82
N PHE A 80 -8.29 1.47 -16.35
CA PHE A 80 -8.72 0.34 -15.52
C PHE A 80 -7.58 -0.21 -14.67
N THR A 81 -6.40 -0.38 -15.25
CA THR A 81 -5.22 -0.90 -14.55
C THR A 81 -4.75 0.07 -13.45
N GLU A 82 -4.74 1.36 -13.75
CA GLU A 82 -4.44 2.41 -12.76
C GLU A 82 -5.40 2.35 -11.59
N ARG A 83 -6.71 2.27 -11.87
CA ARG A 83 -7.73 2.16 -10.83
C ARG A 83 -7.58 0.88 -9.98
N VAL A 84 -7.28 -0.27 -10.58
CA VAL A 84 -7.02 -1.51 -9.83
C VAL A 84 -5.88 -1.33 -8.83
N ALA A 85 -4.78 -0.70 -9.26
CA ALA A 85 -3.63 -0.44 -8.38
C ALA A 85 -3.96 0.60 -7.29
N GLN A 86 -4.70 1.64 -7.64
CA GLN A 86 -5.14 2.71 -6.74
C GLN A 86 -6.08 2.19 -5.65
N ASP A 87 -7.14 1.46 -6.03
CA ASP A 87 -8.12 0.93 -5.09
C ASP A 87 -7.48 -0.11 -4.16
N MET A 88 -6.53 -0.92 -4.66
CA MET A 88 -5.73 -1.82 -3.81
C MET A 88 -4.90 -1.03 -2.79
N ALA A 89 -4.28 0.07 -3.20
CA ALA A 89 -3.47 0.89 -2.30
C ALA A 89 -4.33 1.52 -1.20
N VAL A 90 -5.44 2.14 -1.59
CA VAL A 90 -6.36 2.82 -0.65
C VAL A 90 -6.99 1.83 0.32
N ALA A 91 -7.58 0.73 -0.18
CA ALA A 91 -8.21 -0.28 0.67
C ALA A 91 -7.20 -0.96 1.61
N GLY A 92 -5.99 -1.26 1.11
CA GLY A 92 -4.94 -1.85 1.92
C GLY A 92 -4.43 -0.92 3.02
N LEU A 93 -4.17 0.35 2.69
CA LEU A 93 -3.73 1.34 3.69
C LEU A 93 -4.82 1.64 4.72
N LYS A 94 -6.09 1.72 4.30
CA LYS A 94 -7.23 1.85 5.22
C LYS A 94 -7.25 0.69 6.22
N ALA A 95 -7.17 -0.55 5.74
CA ALA A 95 -7.06 -1.72 6.61
C ALA A 95 -5.81 -1.67 7.51
N GLY A 96 -4.70 -1.10 7.02
CA GLY A 96 -3.48 -0.90 7.80
C GLY A 96 -3.63 0.10 8.94
N VAL A 97 -4.37 1.19 8.74
CA VAL A 97 -4.73 2.15 9.80
C VAL A 97 -5.68 1.50 10.80
N ASP A 98 -6.72 0.81 10.34
CA ASP A 98 -7.67 0.11 11.21
C ASP A 98 -6.97 -0.95 12.08
N LEU A 99 -6.02 -1.68 11.51
CA LEU A 99 -5.18 -2.63 12.25
C LEU A 99 -4.23 -1.93 13.23
N ALA A 100 -3.73 -0.73 12.90
CA ALA A 100 -2.93 0.06 13.82
C ALA A 100 -3.74 0.54 15.02
N ARG A 101 -5.00 0.92 14.82
CA ARG A 101 -5.95 1.24 15.90
C ARG A 101 -6.23 0.03 16.80
N GLU A 102 -6.36 -1.16 16.22
CA GLU A 102 -6.68 -2.40 16.93
C GLU A 102 -5.49 -2.98 17.70
N LYS A 103 -4.29 -2.98 17.09
CA LYS A 103 -3.10 -3.73 17.54
C LYS A 103 -1.85 -2.86 17.76
N GLY A 104 -1.94 -1.58 17.53
CA GLY A 104 -0.81 -0.65 17.48
C GLY A 104 -0.15 -0.58 16.09
N PRO A 105 0.48 0.54 15.74
CA PRO A 105 1.22 0.69 14.49
C PRO A 105 2.49 -0.17 14.47
N ALA A 106 3.10 -0.32 13.30
CA ALA A 106 4.44 -0.91 13.21
C ALA A 106 5.43 -0.05 14.02
N PRO A 107 6.35 -0.65 14.81
CA PRO A 107 7.27 0.11 15.66
C PRO A 107 8.03 1.21 14.92
N ILE A 108 8.46 0.97 13.69
CA ILE A 108 9.14 1.97 12.85
C ILE A 108 8.33 3.27 12.65
N MET A 109 7.00 3.23 12.79
CA MET A 109 6.13 4.41 12.66
C MET A 109 6.31 5.40 13.81
N GLU A 110 6.62 4.88 15.00
CA GLU A 110 6.79 5.67 16.21
C GLU A 110 8.24 6.07 16.49
N ASP A 111 9.19 5.55 15.72
CA ASP A 111 10.59 5.92 15.87
C ASP A 111 10.88 7.33 15.38
N ASP A 112 11.87 7.93 15.99
CA ASP A 112 12.40 9.23 15.64
C ASP A 112 13.57 9.09 14.67
N PHE A 113 13.49 9.75 13.54
CA PHE A 113 14.52 9.78 12.51
C PHE A 113 15.17 11.15 12.45
N GLU A 114 16.50 11.19 12.56
CA GLU A 114 17.28 12.40 12.32
C GLU A 114 17.25 12.75 10.83
N VAL A 115 16.87 13.98 10.53
CA VAL A 115 16.80 14.49 9.15
C VAL A 115 18.20 14.74 8.61
N THR A 116 18.55 14.03 7.55
CA THR A 116 19.83 14.14 6.88
C THR A 116 19.78 15.09 5.66
N ALA A 117 20.93 15.61 5.24
CA ALA A 117 21.02 16.37 4.00
C ALA A 117 20.54 15.58 2.77
N ALA A 118 20.79 14.27 2.75
CA ALA A 118 20.32 13.38 1.69
C ALA A 118 18.79 13.24 1.67
N MET A 119 18.13 13.29 2.82
CA MET A 119 16.67 13.28 2.90
C MET A 119 16.08 14.56 2.31
N ILE A 120 16.59 15.72 2.68
CA ILE A 120 16.15 17.02 2.14
C ILE A 120 16.42 17.11 0.64
N PHE A 121 17.57 16.63 0.18
CA PHE A 121 17.89 16.62 -1.25
C PHE A 121 16.90 15.78 -2.07
N LYS A 122 16.50 14.62 -1.53
CA LYS A 122 15.51 13.73 -2.18
C LYS A 122 14.05 14.19 -2.03
N ARG A 123 13.78 15.02 -1.04
CA ARG A 123 12.43 15.49 -0.66
C ARG A 123 12.49 16.97 -0.33
N PRO A 124 12.62 17.84 -1.37
CA PRO A 124 12.79 19.29 -1.18
C PRO A 124 11.59 19.94 -0.47
N GLU A 125 10.43 19.29 -0.51
CA GLU A 125 9.22 19.69 0.24
C GLU A 125 9.45 19.72 1.76
N MET A 126 10.37 18.90 2.29
CA MET A 126 10.73 18.96 3.72
C MET A 126 11.30 20.34 4.09
N ALA A 127 12.17 20.89 3.23
CA ALA A 127 12.72 22.22 3.45
C ALA A 127 11.66 23.33 3.31
N ALA A 128 10.71 23.17 2.37
CA ALA A 128 9.58 24.09 2.21
C ALA A 128 8.67 24.10 3.45
N ASP A 129 8.54 22.96 4.15
CA ASP A 129 7.84 22.84 5.42
C ASP A 129 8.66 23.34 6.64
N GLY A 130 9.87 23.88 6.41
CA GLY A 130 10.74 24.44 7.45
C GLY A 130 11.61 23.42 8.19
N ILE A 131 11.63 22.16 7.74
CA ILE A 131 12.45 21.09 8.33
C ILE A 131 13.91 21.28 7.90
N LYS A 132 14.83 21.12 8.84
CA LYS A 132 16.27 21.30 8.67
C LYS A 132 17.04 20.03 8.94
N VAL A 133 18.26 19.97 8.40
CA VAL A 133 19.22 18.90 8.76
C VAL A 133 19.48 18.93 10.26
N GLY A 134 19.40 17.76 10.89
CA GLY A 134 19.52 17.59 12.34
C GLY A 134 18.21 17.65 13.11
N ASP A 135 17.11 18.08 12.47
CA ASP A 135 15.77 17.95 13.10
C ASP A 135 15.38 16.48 13.24
N THR A 136 14.41 16.23 14.09
CA THR A 136 13.86 14.89 14.30
C THR A 136 12.44 14.79 13.75
N ILE A 137 12.12 13.69 13.06
CA ILE A 137 10.81 13.45 12.47
C ILE A 137 10.35 12.01 12.75
N LYS A 138 9.08 11.82 13.08
CA LYS A 138 8.49 10.50 13.28
C LYS A 138 8.37 9.70 11.99
N GLY A 139 8.56 8.38 12.07
CA GLY A 139 8.44 7.47 10.92
C GLY A 139 7.10 7.56 10.21
N LYS A 140 5.98 7.69 10.95
CA LYS A 140 4.64 7.86 10.38
C LYS A 140 4.49 9.17 9.58
N VAL A 141 5.16 10.24 9.99
CA VAL A 141 5.16 11.51 9.25
C VAL A 141 6.02 11.40 7.99
N LEU A 142 7.21 10.75 8.11
CA LEU A 142 8.04 10.45 6.94
C LEU A 142 7.30 9.63 5.89
N LEU A 143 6.57 8.60 6.32
CA LEU A 143 5.79 7.76 5.43
C LEU A 143 4.63 8.56 4.82
N GLY A 144 3.77 9.13 5.64
CA GLY A 144 2.52 9.75 5.19
C GLY A 144 2.76 11.00 4.36
N LYS A 145 3.65 11.89 4.81
CA LYS A 145 3.81 13.21 4.20
C LYS A 145 4.90 13.28 3.12
N TYR A 146 5.98 12.49 3.23
CA TYR A 146 7.16 12.63 2.38
C TYR A 146 7.48 11.42 1.51
N SER A 147 6.55 10.49 1.36
CA SER A 147 6.66 9.36 0.44
C SER A 147 5.98 9.68 -0.90
N ASN A 148 6.69 9.50 -2.02
CA ASN A 148 6.09 9.66 -3.35
C ASN A 148 4.86 8.75 -3.57
N TYR A 149 4.87 7.56 -2.97
CA TYR A 149 3.72 6.65 -3.01
C TYR A 149 2.51 7.27 -2.32
N MET A 150 2.70 7.85 -1.14
CA MET A 150 1.63 8.50 -0.38
C MET A 150 1.16 9.80 -1.03
N HIS A 151 2.01 10.54 -1.75
CA HIS A 151 1.57 11.68 -2.56
C HIS A 151 0.55 11.29 -3.64
N ASN A 152 0.70 10.09 -4.23
CA ASN A 152 -0.31 9.59 -5.18
C ASN A 152 -1.60 9.16 -4.49
N VAL A 153 -1.51 8.53 -3.32
CA VAL A 153 -2.69 8.18 -2.52
C VAL A 153 -3.43 9.44 -2.05
N ALA A 154 -2.70 10.49 -1.65
CA ALA A 154 -3.29 11.76 -1.21
C ALA A 154 -4.16 12.47 -2.26
N LYS A 155 -3.95 12.19 -3.55
CA LYS A 155 -4.78 12.75 -4.63
C LYS A 155 -6.22 12.23 -4.61
N VAL A 156 -6.45 11.06 -4.01
CA VAL A 156 -7.73 10.36 -4.04
C VAL A 156 -8.31 10.07 -2.65
N ALA A 157 -7.45 10.03 -1.62
CA ALA A 157 -7.84 9.77 -0.23
C ALA A 157 -6.97 10.60 0.73
N PRO A 158 -7.06 11.94 0.72
CA PRO A 158 -6.24 12.80 1.57
C PRO A 158 -6.46 12.53 3.07
N GLU A 159 -7.69 12.25 3.48
CA GLU A 159 -8.06 11.91 4.86
C GLU A 159 -7.37 10.64 5.38
N LEU A 160 -7.03 9.72 4.49
CA LEU A 160 -6.28 8.52 4.85
C LEU A 160 -4.83 8.85 5.19
N ILE A 161 -4.24 9.81 4.49
CA ILE A 161 -2.89 10.30 4.78
C ILE A 161 -2.84 10.98 6.15
N ASP A 162 -3.84 11.81 6.47
CA ASP A 162 -3.97 12.44 7.79
C ASP A 162 -4.06 11.39 8.89
N SER A 163 -4.86 10.34 8.69
CA SER A 163 -4.96 9.21 9.62
C SER A 163 -3.62 8.49 9.81
N ILE A 164 -2.85 8.27 8.74
CA ILE A 164 -1.51 7.64 8.82
C ILE A 164 -0.53 8.52 9.58
N ILE A 165 -0.56 9.83 9.38
CA ILE A 165 0.32 10.79 10.08
C ILE A 165 -0.02 10.84 11.58
N GLU A 166 -1.29 10.77 11.92
CA GLU A 166 -1.75 10.84 13.31
C GLU A 166 -1.56 9.50 14.05
N GLU A 167 -2.03 8.42 13.47
CA GLU A 167 -2.16 7.12 14.15
C GLU A 167 -1.08 6.11 13.75
N GLY A 168 -0.41 6.33 12.62
CA GLY A 168 0.50 5.36 12.01
C GLY A 168 -0.22 4.31 11.16
N CYS A 169 0.55 3.34 10.69
CA CYS A 169 0.05 2.21 9.91
C CYS A 169 0.62 0.90 10.47
N ARG A 170 -0.13 -0.19 10.39
CA ARG A 170 0.28 -1.50 10.91
C ARG A 170 1.50 -2.09 10.19
N PHE A 171 1.85 -1.57 9.04
CA PHE A 171 2.97 -2.03 8.21
C PHE A 171 3.65 -0.85 7.51
N SER A 172 4.93 -1.02 7.16
CA SER A 172 5.69 0.00 6.41
C SER A 172 5.60 -0.17 4.89
N HIS A 173 5.29 -1.37 4.39
CA HIS A 173 5.16 -1.70 2.97
C HIS A 173 4.01 -2.67 2.77
N HIS A 174 3.18 -2.44 1.76
CA HIS A 174 1.96 -3.21 1.51
C HIS A 174 1.94 -3.86 0.13
N SER A 175 2.19 -3.11 -0.93
CA SER A 175 2.03 -3.60 -2.30
C SER A 175 3.33 -4.15 -2.89
N SER A 176 3.22 -5.19 -3.69
CA SER A 176 4.34 -5.79 -4.41
C SER A 176 3.85 -6.34 -5.76
N ILE A 177 4.53 -5.95 -6.84
CA ILE A 177 4.29 -6.54 -8.16
C ILE A 177 5.49 -7.42 -8.48
N ALA A 178 5.25 -8.72 -8.50
CA ALA A 178 6.27 -9.71 -8.79
C ALA A 178 6.60 -9.74 -10.31
N PRO A 179 7.82 -10.20 -10.71
CA PRO A 179 8.18 -10.35 -12.11
C PRO A 179 7.30 -11.33 -12.90
N THR A 180 6.65 -12.26 -12.23
CA THR A 180 5.67 -13.23 -12.78
C THR A 180 6.21 -14.10 -13.93
N GLY A 181 7.52 -14.44 -13.92
CA GLY A 181 8.18 -15.16 -14.99
C GLY A 181 7.60 -16.53 -15.32
N THR A 182 7.22 -17.32 -14.31
CA THR A 182 6.73 -18.70 -14.46
C THR A 182 5.45 -18.97 -13.69
N ILE A 183 4.70 -17.95 -13.37
CA ILE A 183 3.51 -18.04 -12.51
C ILE A 183 2.23 -18.40 -13.28
N SER A 184 2.23 -18.26 -14.60
CA SER A 184 1.07 -18.57 -15.48
C SER A 184 1.02 -20.03 -15.89
#